data_d8d9e85138700273d9d3372b5cb76519
#
_entry.id   d8d9e85138700273d9d3372b5cb76519
#
_cell.length_a   1.000
_cell.length_b   1.000
_cell.length_c   1.000
_cell.angle_alpha   90.00
_cell.angle_beta   90.00
_cell.angle_gamma   90.00
#
_symmetry.space_group_name_H-M   'P 1'
#
loop_
_entity.id
_entity.type
_entity.pdbx_description
1 polymer ?
#
loop_
_entity_poly.entity_id
_entity_poly.type
_entity_poly.pdbx_seq_one_letter_code
_entity_poly.pdbx_strand_id
1 'polypeptide(L)'
;MKKWLSYLLSVVMMFCLLTGCGGGGGAAEPEKEGVAKGYWVVEKMVMEGNEFDKETMEGIFGEAESIMALAFNGEGGVDGIYFGESLKGTYTGAEDALELDLMGEKVTGVCKDGVLELKFGEEASFTLKNQEEMPASIANNPWATYKPDFDADETMAMSSFMNYGRYLVKDDVLYGLTHGESLDGNLAAMSFHMKGDFPEFDDTKILDKEGTALYLCMDGDYLYYLRDWEAVCRVKTDGSDAKVLYEGMCDYLQIHDGRLYFTDEDYHFVSTDMDGKDLKTVVDKEIYYPYFICADWMVFQDNDDDESLHLYHAATGEELNITYVPSYAPVLDGKYLYYTDFNDGLAYLCRVDMSNPDTFRWEGSELPLRETSFMIDEEYVYTANTIAVEKADWQKLTDTKDATEEMEMYASKDYTVHHEFDAEGMISRKVLMSKAEGGGTSFK
;
A
#
# COMPACT_ATOMS: atom_id res chain seq x y z
N MET A 1 3.47 -33.40 -17.21
CA MET A 1 3.52 -32.67 -15.94
C MET A 1 3.56 -31.15 -16.11
N LYS A 2 4.54 -30.51 -16.78
CA LYS A 2 4.56 -29.04 -16.95
C LYS A 2 3.36 -28.40 -17.69
N LYS A 3 2.67 -29.11 -18.56
CA LYS A 3 1.47 -28.62 -19.25
C LYS A 3 0.20 -28.63 -18.39
N TRP A 4 0.17 -29.49 -17.37
CA TRP A 4 -0.93 -29.54 -16.42
C TRP A 4 -0.85 -28.41 -15.37
N LEU A 5 0.36 -28.05 -14.95
CA LEU A 5 0.58 -26.94 -14.02
C LEU A 5 0.12 -25.59 -14.62
N SER A 6 0.38 -25.36 -15.92
CA SER A 6 -0.07 -24.14 -16.61
C SER A 6 -1.59 -24.11 -16.86
N TYR A 7 -2.24 -25.29 -16.91
CA TYR A 7 -3.70 -25.38 -17.00
C TYR A 7 -4.38 -25.10 -15.62
N LEU A 8 -3.76 -25.56 -14.52
CA LEU A 8 -4.25 -25.28 -13.18
C LEU A 8 -4.17 -23.78 -12.84
N LEU A 9 -3.03 -23.14 -13.15
CA LEU A 9 -2.90 -21.68 -13.01
C LEU A 9 -3.89 -20.93 -13.90
N SER A 10 -4.15 -21.38 -15.13
CA SER A 10 -5.10 -20.71 -16.03
C SER A 10 -6.57 -20.89 -15.63
N VAL A 11 -6.92 -21.98 -14.93
CA VAL A 11 -8.29 -22.18 -14.40
C VAL A 11 -8.52 -21.27 -13.20
N VAL A 12 -7.54 -21.10 -12.31
CA VAL A 12 -7.61 -20.14 -11.19
C VAL A 12 -7.72 -18.70 -11.72
N MET A 13 -6.95 -18.33 -12.75
CA MET A 13 -7.04 -17.00 -13.39
C MET A 13 -8.33 -16.78 -14.20
N MET A 14 -8.94 -17.81 -14.75
CA MET A 14 -10.14 -17.68 -15.59
C MET A 14 -11.42 -17.44 -14.80
N PHE A 15 -11.47 -17.80 -13.51
CA PHE A 15 -12.62 -17.55 -12.65
C PHE A 15 -12.70 -16.09 -12.14
N CYS A 16 -11.58 -15.37 -12.08
CA CYS A 16 -11.57 -13.95 -11.67
C CYS A 16 -12.19 -12.98 -12.69
N LEU A 17 -12.50 -13.42 -13.91
CA LEU A 17 -12.92 -12.53 -15.01
C LEU A 17 -14.44 -12.53 -15.33
N LEU A 18 -15.28 -13.26 -14.65
CA LEU A 18 -16.67 -13.47 -15.09
C LEU A 18 -17.81 -13.00 -14.17
N THR A 19 -17.57 -12.34 -13.05
CA THR A 19 -18.67 -11.81 -12.24
C THR A 19 -18.66 -10.29 -12.14
N GLY A 20 -19.09 -9.64 -13.21
CA GLY A 20 -19.48 -8.24 -13.18
C GLY A 20 -20.94 -8.06 -12.77
N CYS A 21 -21.20 -7.01 -12.01
CA CYS A 21 -22.42 -6.28 -11.75
C CYS A 21 -23.62 -6.97 -11.09
N GLY A 22 -24.04 -6.41 -9.96
CA GLY A 22 -25.39 -6.53 -9.42
C GLY A 22 -25.61 -5.94 -8.04
N GLY A 23 -25.93 -4.68 -8.00
CA GLY A 23 -26.92 -3.92 -7.27
C GLY A 23 -27.27 -4.26 -5.81
N GLY A 24 -27.24 -3.22 -5.01
CA GLY A 24 -27.51 -3.14 -3.60
C GLY A 24 -28.88 -3.60 -3.13
N GLY A 25 -28.93 -3.91 -1.84
CA GLY A 25 -30.13 -4.12 -1.07
C GLY A 25 -29.74 -4.39 0.37
N GLY A 26 -29.85 -3.37 1.23
CA GLY A 26 -29.68 -3.57 2.66
C GLY A 26 -30.73 -4.53 3.19
N ALA A 27 -30.27 -5.64 3.74
CA ALA A 27 -31.05 -6.57 4.54
C ALA A 27 -30.45 -6.64 5.94
N ALA A 28 -31.32 -6.73 6.94
CA ALA A 28 -31.00 -6.83 8.35
C ALA A 28 -29.99 -7.96 8.61
N GLU A 29 -29.01 -7.68 9.47
CA GLU A 29 -28.07 -8.71 9.95
C GLU A 29 -28.84 -9.90 10.54
N PRO A 30 -28.61 -11.13 10.05
CA PRO A 30 -29.11 -12.31 10.73
C PRO A 30 -28.29 -12.56 12.00
N GLU A 31 -28.93 -13.01 13.06
CA GLU A 31 -28.27 -13.44 14.29
C GLU A 31 -27.23 -14.52 13.96
N LYS A 32 -25.95 -14.19 14.28
CA LYS A 32 -24.80 -15.04 14.03
C LYS A 32 -24.67 -16.11 15.10
N GLU A 33 -25.30 -17.29 14.89
CA GLU A 33 -24.81 -18.51 15.54
C GLU A 33 -23.90 -19.24 14.55
N GLY A 34 -22.58 -19.09 14.74
CA GLY A 34 -21.56 -19.80 13.96
C GLY A 34 -21.54 -21.27 14.36
N VAL A 35 -21.89 -22.15 13.44
CA VAL A 35 -22.01 -23.58 13.68
C VAL A 35 -20.72 -24.32 13.46
N ALA A 36 -19.91 -23.93 12.48
CA ALA A 36 -18.60 -24.52 12.24
C ALA A 36 -17.54 -23.90 13.17
N LYS A 37 -16.74 -24.74 13.82
CA LYS A 37 -15.63 -24.35 14.69
C LYS A 37 -14.44 -25.26 14.50
N GLY A 38 -13.23 -24.76 14.85
CA GLY A 38 -12.00 -25.52 14.88
C GLY A 38 -11.29 -25.58 13.54
N TYR A 39 -10.39 -26.54 13.41
CA TYR A 39 -9.42 -26.64 12.34
C TYR A 39 -9.72 -27.80 11.43
N TRP A 40 -9.55 -27.61 10.14
CA TRP A 40 -9.91 -28.57 9.10
C TRP A 40 -8.81 -28.67 8.06
N VAL A 41 -8.39 -29.87 7.70
CA VAL A 41 -7.35 -30.13 6.69
C VAL A 41 -7.91 -31.06 5.64
N VAL A 42 -7.54 -30.84 4.37
CA VAL A 42 -8.00 -31.65 3.25
C VAL A 42 -7.52 -33.11 3.34
N GLU A 43 -8.43 -34.04 3.08
CA GLU A 43 -8.17 -35.48 2.99
C GLU A 43 -8.40 -36.00 1.57
N LYS A 44 -9.24 -35.28 0.80
CA LYS A 44 -9.62 -35.68 -0.54
C LYS A 44 -10.04 -34.48 -1.37
N MET A 45 -9.70 -34.51 -2.65
CA MET A 45 -10.13 -33.53 -3.63
C MET A 45 -10.68 -34.20 -4.87
N VAL A 46 -11.73 -33.61 -5.45
CA VAL A 46 -12.22 -33.99 -6.79
C VAL A 46 -12.13 -32.76 -7.67
N MET A 47 -11.46 -32.89 -8.80
CA MET A 47 -11.37 -31.82 -9.81
C MET A 47 -11.65 -32.39 -11.19
N GLU A 48 -12.54 -31.77 -11.94
CA GLU A 48 -12.95 -32.22 -13.29
C GLU A 48 -13.32 -33.74 -13.36
N GLY A 49 -13.94 -34.23 -12.29
CA GLY A 49 -14.32 -35.63 -12.17
C GLY A 49 -13.19 -36.60 -11.80
N ASN A 50 -11.96 -36.13 -11.63
CA ASN A 50 -10.85 -36.92 -11.12
C ASN A 50 -10.78 -36.84 -9.60
N GLU A 51 -10.66 -37.95 -8.94
CA GLU A 51 -10.55 -38.08 -7.50
C GLU A 51 -9.08 -38.21 -7.07
N PHE A 52 -8.65 -37.42 -6.10
CA PHE A 52 -7.32 -37.44 -5.51
C PHE A 52 -7.46 -37.67 -4.01
N ASP A 53 -6.93 -38.75 -3.51
CA ASP A 53 -6.75 -38.99 -2.09
C ASP A 53 -5.57 -38.21 -1.53
N LYS A 54 -5.43 -38.19 -0.21
CA LYS A 54 -4.38 -37.41 0.47
C LYS A 54 -2.98 -37.75 -0.03
N GLU A 55 -2.64 -39.06 -0.16
CA GLU A 55 -1.30 -39.50 -0.62
C GLU A 55 -1.02 -39.01 -2.03
N THR A 56 -1.99 -39.08 -2.92
CA THR A 56 -1.87 -38.61 -4.31
C THR A 56 -1.72 -37.10 -4.37
N MET A 57 -2.51 -36.35 -3.57
CA MET A 57 -2.42 -34.89 -3.50
C MET A 57 -1.06 -34.45 -2.97
N GLU A 58 -0.60 -35.03 -1.85
CA GLU A 58 0.70 -34.71 -1.25
C GLU A 58 1.87 -35.05 -2.17
N GLY A 59 1.76 -36.09 -2.98
CA GLY A 59 2.75 -36.42 -3.97
C GLY A 59 2.84 -35.45 -5.16
N ILE A 60 1.79 -34.67 -5.42
CA ILE A 60 1.71 -33.75 -6.55
C ILE A 60 1.90 -32.28 -6.12
N PHE A 61 1.24 -31.90 -5.03
CA PHE A 61 1.08 -30.49 -4.62
C PHE A 61 1.79 -30.15 -3.31
N GLY A 62 2.33 -31.11 -2.56
CA GLY A 62 2.94 -30.90 -1.25
C GLY A 62 2.02 -31.30 -0.09
N GLU A 63 2.36 -30.88 1.11
CA GLU A 63 1.63 -31.25 2.34
C GLU A 63 0.14 -30.86 2.28
N ALA A 64 -0.74 -31.73 2.77
CA ALA A 64 -2.19 -31.52 2.71
C ALA A 64 -2.65 -30.21 3.33
N GLU A 65 -2.03 -29.79 4.43
CA GLU A 65 -2.35 -28.51 5.09
C GLU A 65 -1.95 -27.28 4.28
N SER A 66 -1.01 -27.42 3.32
CA SER A 66 -0.68 -26.37 2.37
C SER A 66 -1.56 -26.39 1.12
N ILE A 67 -2.25 -27.52 0.84
CA ILE A 67 -3.21 -27.61 -0.26
C ILE A 67 -4.53 -26.95 0.17
N MET A 68 -5.09 -27.35 1.31
CA MET A 68 -6.25 -26.69 1.90
C MET A 68 -6.36 -26.96 3.39
N ALA A 69 -6.30 -25.90 4.17
CA ALA A 69 -6.57 -25.93 5.60
C ALA A 69 -7.45 -24.74 5.99
N LEU A 70 -8.42 -24.94 6.88
CA LEU A 70 -9.36 -23.91 7.31
C LEU A 70 -9.45 -23.86 8.84
N ALA A 71 -9.58 -22.64 9.38
CA ALA A 71 -9.85 -22.37 10.79
C ALA A 71 -11.11 -21.53 10.93
N PHE A 72 -12.16 -22.11 11.49
CA PHE A 72 -13.42 -21.42 11.74
C PHE A 72 -13.42 -20.82 13.15
N ASN A 73 -13.66 -19.52 13.28
CA ASN A 73 -13.67 -18.82 14.55
C ASN A 73 -14.94 -19.01 15.39
N GLY A 74 -15.98 -19.58 14.81
CA GLY A 74 -17.29 -19.75 15.46
C GLY A 74 -18.18 -18.51 15.44
N GLU A 75 -17.73 -17.41 14.84
CA GLU A 75 -18.44 -16.12 14.78
C GLU A 75 -18.71 -15.68 13.34
N GLY A 76 -18.61 -16.60 12.38
CA GLY A 76 -18.86 -16.38 10.97
C GLY A 76 -17.62 -15.99 10.17
N GLY A 77 -16.44 -16.03 10.76
CA GLY A 77 -15.16 -15.84 10.07
C GLY A 77 -14.42 -17.15 9.86
N VAL A 78 -13.70 -17.28 8.77
CA VAL A 78 -12.83 -18.39 8.43
C VAL A 78 -11.50 -17.89 7.90
N ASP A 79 -10.42 -18.39 8.47
CA ASP A 79 -9.04 -18.19 7.99
C ASP A 79 -8.53 -19.53 7.44
N GLY A 80 -7.56 -19.48 6.51
CA GLY A 80 -7.04 -20.72 5.98
C GLY A 80 -5.88 -20.57 5.02
N ILE A 81 -5.57 -21.69 4.40
CA ILE A 81 -4.60 -21.81 3.30
C ILE A 81 -5.29 -22.52 2.14
N TYR A 82 -5.01 -22.09 0.91
CA TYR A 82 -5.45 -22.68 -0.33
C TYR A 82 -4.32 -22.69 -1.36
N PHE A 83 -3.78 -23.85 -1.66
CA PHE A 83 -2.60 -24.04 -2.52
C PHE A 83 -1.39 -23.17 -2.16
N GLY A 84 -1.12 -23.06 -0.86
CA GLY A 84 0.01 -22.29 -0.33
C GLY A 84 -0.29 -20.81 -0.09
N GLU A 85 -1.40 -20.30 -0.63
CA GLU A 85 -1.82 -18.92 -0.44
C GLU A 85 -2.71 -18.77 0.79
N SER A 86 -2.62 -17.62 1.45
CA SER A 86 -3.49 -17.26 2.56
C SER A 86 -4.93 -17.12 2.10
N LEU A 87 -5.87 -17.63 2.90
CA LEU A 87 -7.29 -17.55 2.63
C LEU A 87 -8.01 -16.93 3.83
N LYS A 88 -8.83 -15.92 3.58
CA LYS A 88 -9.81 -15.41 4.52
C LYS A 88 -11.19 -15.42 3.91
N GLY A 89 -12.18 -15.52 4.76
CA GLY A 89 -13.55 -15.50 4.28
C GLY A 89 -14.57 -15.40 5.40
N THR A 90 -15.81 -15.49 5.02
CA THR A 90 -16.94 -15.52 5.94
C THR A 90 -17.81 -16.75 5.67
N TYR A 91 -18.54 -17.18 6.67
CA TYR A 91 -19.51 -18.25 6.52
C TYR A 91 -20.80 -17.95 7.28
N THR A 92 -21.87 -18.54 6.79
CA THR A 92 -23.22 -18.49 7.38
C THR A 92 -23.90 -19.86 7.23
N GLY A 93 -25.00 -20.06 7.90
CA GLY A 93 -25.82 -21.28 7.78
C GLY A 93 -25.54 -22.33 8.85
N ALA A 94 -26.27 -23.45 8.76
CA ALA A 94 -26.18 -24.58 9.67
C ALA A 94 -25.20 -25.65 9.15
N GLU A 95 -24.85 -26.64 9.99
CA GLU A 95 -23.87 -27.69 9.63
C GLU A 95 -24.24 -28.46 8.35
N ASP A 96 -25.50 -28.60 8.03
CA ASP A 96 -25.99 -29.29 6.85
C ASP A 96 -26.19 -28.37 5.64
N ALA A 97 -25.96 -27.07 5.78
CA ALA A 97 -26.16 -26.08 4.73
C ALA A 97 -25.29 -24.82 4.96
N LEU A 98 -23.98 -25.00 4.96
CA LEU A 98 -23.01 -23.89 5.04
C LEU A 98 -22.94 -23.15 3.73
N GLU A 99 -22.94 -21.83 3.80
CA GLU A 99 -22.59 -20.94 2.72
C GLU A 99 -21.32 -20.19 3.12
N LEU A 100 -20.26 -20.32 2.32
CA LEU A 100 -19.00 -19.65 2.55
C LEU A 100 -18.74 -18.64 1.42
N ASP A 101 -18.11 -17.55 1.77
CA ASP A 101 -17.49 -16.61 0.83
C ASP A 101 -15.99 -16.69 1.07
N LEU A 102 -15.28 -17.41 0.22
CA LEU A 102 -13.85 -17.61 0.30
C LEU A 102 -13.19 -16.85 -0.85
N MET A 103 -12.43 -15.80 -0.54
CA MET A 103 -11.78 -14.96 -1.55
C MET A 103 -12.75 -14.42 -2.62
N GLY A 104 -14.01 -14.15 -2.21
CA GLY A 104 -15.08 -13.71 -3.11
C GLY A 104 -15.76 -14.80 -3.91
N GLU A 105 -15.33 -16.04 -3.78
CA GLU A 105 -15.96 -17.23 -4.35
C GLU A 105 -17.07 -17.73 -3.42
N LYS A 106 -18.24 -17.99 -3.97
CA LYS A 106 -19.36 -18.59 -3.24
C LYS A 106 -19.21 -20.11 -3.21
N VAL A 107 -18.97 -20.64 -2.02
CA VAL A 107 -18.74 -22.05 -1.77
C VAL A 107 -19.86 -22.60 -0.91
N THR A 108 -20.41 -23.74 -1.27
CA THR A 108 -21.39 -24.44 -0.43
C THR A 108 -20.72 -25.56 0.35
N GLY A 109 -21.14 -25.75 1.60
CA GLY A 109 -20.53 -26.75 2.47
C GLY A 109 -21.54 -27.55 3.28
N VAL A 110 -21.14 -28.76 3.64
CA VAL A 110 -21.85 -29.64 4.58
C VAL A 110 -20.84 -30.15 5.61
N CYS A 111 -21.10 -29.87 6.89
CA CYS A 111 -20.28 -30.34 7.99
C CYS A 111 -21.03 -31.44 8.73
N LYS A 112 -20.47 -32.66 8.78
CA LYS A 112 -21.09 -33.79 9.46
C LYS A 112 -20.07 -34.78 9.99
N ASP A 113 -20.23 -35.19 11.24
CA ASP A 113 -19.42 -36.23 11.88
C ASP A 113 -17.90 -35.99 11.81
N GLY A 114 -17.47 -34.73 11.90
CA GLY A 114 -16.06 -34.33 11.82
C GLY A 114 -15.51 -34.30 10.39
N VAL A 115 -16.37 -34.31 9.39
CA VAL A 115 -16.03 -34.15 7.96
C VAL A 115 -16.75 -32.92 7.43
N LEU A 116 -16.00 -32.09 6.71
CA LEU A 116 -16.49 -30.93 6.00
C LEU A 116 -16.34 -31.16 4.49
N GLU A 117 -17.45 -31.19 3.79
CA GLU A 117 -17.46 -31.23 2.32
C GLU A 117 -17.73 -29.84 1.77
N LEU A 118 -16.83 -29.32 0.95
CA LEU A 118 -16.94 -28.03 0.26
C LEU A 118 -17.09 -28.24 -1.24
N LYS A 119 -17.95 -27.44 -1.88
CA LYS A 119 -18.16 -27.45 -3.33
C LYS A 119 -17.90 -26.08 -3.92
N PHE A 120 -16.93 -26.03 -4.82
CA PHE A 120 -16.56 -24.87 -5.62
C PHE A 120 -17.20 -25.03 -7.00
N GLY A 121 -18.37 -24.47 -7.19
CA GLY A 121 -19.16 -24.67 -8.40
C GLY A 121 -19.51 -26.14 -8.67
N GLU A 122 -19.49 -26.54 -9.97
CA GLU A 122 -19.78 -27.92 -10.41
C GLU A 122 -18.49 -28.75 -10.65
N GLU A 123 -17.30 -28.11 -10.67
CA GLU A 123 -16.09 -28.71 -11.18
C GLU A 123 -15.12 -29.19 -10.09
N ALA A 124 -15.20 -28.61 -8.87
CA ALA A 124 -14.30 -28.96 -7.79
C ALA A 124 -15.02 -29.19 -6.46
N SER A 125 -14.54 -30.17 -5.70
CA SER A 125 -14.96 -30.37 -4.31
C SER A 125 -13.80 -30.85 -3.45
N PHE A 126 -13.84 -30.44 -2.17
CA PHE A 126 -12.85 -30.80 -1.16
C PHE A 126 -13.53 -31.44 0.02
N THR A 127 -12.96 -32.53 0.51
CA THR A 127 -13.36 -33.17 1.74
C THR A 127 -12.28 -32.94 2.78
N LEU A 128 -12.62 -32.20 3.85
CA LEU A 128 -11.71 -31.86 4.93
C LEU A 128 -12.11 -32.62 6.20
N LYS A 129 -11.11 -32.90 7.03
CA LYS A 129 -11.29 -33.56 8.32
C LYS A 129 -10.92 -32.63 9.45
N ASN A 130 -11.73 -32.68 10.50
CA ASN A 130 -11.50 -31.89 11.71
C ASN A 130 -10.17 -32.31 12.40
N GLN A 131 -9.42 -31.33 12.86
CA GLN A 131 -8.18 -31.48 13.62
C GLN A 131 -8.33 -30.88 15.01
N GLU A 132 -7.63 -31.47 16.01
CA GLU A 132 -7.63 -30.95 17.38
C GLU A 132 -6.71 -29.73 17.53
N GLU A 133 -5.62 -29.71 16.75
CA GLU A 133 -4.62 -28.64 16.77
C GLU A 133 -4.68 -27.80 15.51
N MET A 134 -4.30 -26.52 15.64
CA MET A 134 -4.18 -25.61 14.49
C MET A 134 -3.11 -26.12 13.52
N PRO A 135 -3.42 -26.29 12.23
CA PRO A 135 -2.44 -26.64 11.22
C PRO A 135 -1.24 -25.67 11.21
N ALA A 136 -0.05 -26.20 11.04
CA ALA A 136 1.16 -25.36 11.04
C ALA A 136 1.15 -24.32 9.93
N SER A 137 0.56 -24.64 8.79
CA SER A 137 0.36 -23.71 7.66
C SER A 137 -0.48 -22.49 8.05
N ILE A 138 -1.52 -22.67 8.91
CA ILE A 138 -2.33 -21.55 9.42
C ILE A 138 -1.61 -20.84 10.58
N ALA A 139 -1.03 -21.61 11.53
CA ALA A 139 -0.36 -21.05 12.69
C ALA A 139 0.84 -20.18 12.33
N ASN A 140 1.52 -20.53 11.25
CA ASN A 140 2.67 -19.79 10.73
C ASN A 140 2.27 -18.82 9.60
N ASN A 141 0.98 -18.65 9.34
CA ASN A 141 0.51 -17.72 8.34
C ASN A 141 0.80 -16.27 8.81
N PRO A 142 1.60 -15.53 8.05
CA PRO A 142 2.01 -14.17 8.39
C PRO A 142 0.84 -13.21 8.47
N TRP A 143 -0.15 -13.44 7.63
CA TRP A 143 -1.36 -12.61 7.54
C TRP A 143 -2.19 -12.63 8.83
N ALA A 144 -2.02 -13.63 9.70
CA ALA A 144 -2.60 -13.63 11.03
C ALA A 144 -2.09 -12.49 11.91
N THR A 145 -0.91 -11.96 11.61
CA THR A 145 -0.29 -10.80 12.28
C THR A 145 -0.61 -9.47 11.61
N TYR A 146 -1.14 -9.48 10.40
CA TYR A 146 -1.55 -8.27 9.70
C TYR A 146 -2.81 -7.69 10.36
N LYS A 147 -2.60 -6.64 11.15
CA LYS A 147 -3.66 -5.89 11.84
C LYS A 147 -3.46 -4.43 11.51
N PRO A 148 -3.95 -4.00 10.35
CA PRO A 148 -3.76 -2.63 9.93
C PRO A 148 -4.50 -1.69 10.88
N ASP A 149 -3.75 -0.74 11.43
CA ASP A 149 -4.26 0.41 12.17
C ASP A 149 -3.72 1.63 11.45
N PHE A 150 -4.47 2.10 10.48
CA PHE A 150 -4.04 3.16 9.57
C PHE A 150 -4.31 4.53 10.20
N ASP A 151 -3.24 5.28 10.47
CA ASP A 151 -3.31 6.66 10.93
C ASP A 151 -3.50 7.63 9.75
N ALA A 152 -4.40 8.60 9.89
CA ALA A 152 -4.63 9.61 8.87
C ALA A 152 -3.41 10.54 8.66
N ASP A 153 -2.62 10.79 9.71
CA ASP A 153 -1.41 11.61 9.60
C ASP A 153 -0.31 10.88 8.80
N GLU A 154 -0.23 9.54 8.90
CA GLU A 154 0.68 8.72 8.09
C GLU A 154 0.27 8.71 6.61
N THR A 155 -1.01 8.76 6.32
CA THR A 155 -1.54 8.86 4.95
C THR A 155 -1.06 10.11 4.23
N MET A 156 -1.15 11.27 4.87
CA MET A 156 -0.66 12.52 4.30
C MET A 156 0.86 12.53 4.12
N ALA A 157 1.58 11.90 5.04
CA ALA A 157 3.02 11.73 4.93
C ALA A 157 3.40 10.88 3.71
N MET A 158 2.68 9.79 3.43
CA MET A 158 2.91 8.96 2.26
C MET A 158 2.62 9.70 0.96
N SER A 159 1.54 10.49 0.88
CA SER A 159 1.22 11.32 -0.29
C SER A 159 2.37 12.31 -0.59
N SER A 160 2.86 12.99 0.43
CA SER A 160 4.00 13.90 0.30
C SER A 160 5.28 13.16 -0.08
N PHE A 161 5.52 11.98 0.48
CA PHE A 161 6.66 11.12 0.19
C PHE A 161 6.68 10.68 -1.28
N MET A 162 5.55 10.25 -1.84
CA MET A 162 5.45 9.85 -3.25
C MET A 162 5.67 11.02 -4.22
N ASN A 163 5.64 12.26 -3.73
CA ASN A 163 6.01 13.47 -4.44
C ASN A 163 7.38 14.01 -4.01
N TYR A 164 8.31 13.09 -3.70
CA TYR A 164 9.71 13.33 -3.32
C TYR A 164 9.92 13.94 -1.94
N GLY A 165 8.89 14.08 -1.08
CA GLY A 165 9.02 14.55 0.30
C GLY A 165 9.84 15.83 0.48
N ARG A 166 9.61 16.85 -0.36
CA ARG A 166 10.45 18.07 -0.42
C ARG A 166 10.21 19.05 0.71
N TYR A 167 9.15 18.88 1.46
CA TYR A 167 8.74 19.79 2.52
C TYR A 167 8.29 19.05 3.78
N LEU A 168 8.47 19.70 4.92
CA LEU A 168 7.98 19.26 6.21
C LEU A 168 7.68 20.46 7.09
N VAL A 169 6.54 20.48 7.78
CA VAL A 169 6.20 21.53 8.75
C VAL A 169 6.22 20.95 10.14
N LYS A 170 6.95 21.61 11.06
CA LYS A 170 6.98 21.27 12.48
C LYS A 170 7.23 22.50 13.32
N ASP A 171 6.45 22.68 14.40
CA ASP A 171 6.63 23.74 15.38
C ASP A 171 6.73 25.16 14.76
N ASP A 172 5.81 25.50 13.83
CA ASP A 172 5.79 26.74 13.06
C ASP A 172 7.07 27.03 12.24
N VAL A 173 7.74 25.98 11.82
CA VAL A 173 8.88 26.02 10.90
C VAL A 173 8.58 25.15 9.69
N LEU A 174 8.64 25.75 8.50
CA LEU A 174 8.67 25.04 7.23
C LEU A 174 10.11 24.67 6.89
N TYR A 175 10.40 23.39 6.82
CA TYR A 175 11.63 22.84 6.27
C TYR A 175 11.41 22.48 4.81
N GLY A 176 12.31 22.91 3.93
CA GLY A 176 12.14 22.63 2.52
C GLY A 176 13.09 23.42 1.63
N LEU A 177 12.81 23.39 0.33
CA LEU A 177 13.66 24.01 -0.69
C LEU A 177 13.36 25.50 -0.82
N THR A 178 14.42 26.29 -0.70
CA THR A 178 14.40 27.73 -1.04
C THR A 178 15.29 27.99 -2.26
N HIS A 179 15.01 29.08 -2.96
CA HIS A 179 15.73 29.57 -4.14
C HIS A 179 15.62 28.67 -5.38
N GLY A 180 15.40 29.33 -6.48
CA GLY A 180 15.37 28.79 -7.84
C GLY A 180 13.98 28.84 -8.48
N GLU A 181 14.01 29.06 -9.76
CA GLU A 181 12.84 28.97 -10.66
C GLU A 181 12.61 27.52 -11.12
N SER A 182 13.41 26.57 -10.59
CA SER A 182 13.32 25.13 -10.80
C SER A 182 12.99 24.41 -9.50
N LEU A 183 12.77 23.10 -9.56
CA LEU A 183 12.57 22.24 -8.39
C LEU A 183 13.82 22.14 -7.50
N ASP A 184 14.97 22.62 -7.98
CA ASP A 184 16.21 22.68 -7.25
C ASP A 184 16.22 23.85 -6.25
N GLY A 185 16.88 23.67 -5.13
CA GLY A 185 17.01 24.72 -4.12
C GLY A 185 17.80 24.26 -2.90
N ASN A 186 18.22 25.23 -2.10
CA ASN A 186 18.89 24.92 -0.84
C ASN A 186 17.90 24.43 0.20
N LEU A 187 18.30 23.45 1.00
CA LEU A 187 17.53 23.07 2.19
C LEU A 187 17.55 24.20 3.23
N ALA A 188 16.40 24.64 3.65
CA ALA A 188 16.25 25.71 4.64
C ALA A 188 15.21 25.37 5.72
N ALA A 189 15.36 26.06 6.87
CA ALA A 189 14.35 26.22 7.88
C ALA A 189 13.76 27.63 7.78
N MET A 190 12.47 27.74 7.58
CA MET A 190 11.74 29.00 7.41
C MET A 190 10.71 29.10 8.55
N SER A 191 11.03 29.87 9.59
CA SER A 191 10.09 30.10 10.68
C SER A 191 8.96 31.05 10.24
N PHE A 192 7.76 30.81 10.73
CA PHE A 192 6.59 31.61 10.45
C PHE A 192 5.68 31.71 11.68
N HIS A 193 4.77 32.67 11.67
CA HIS A 193 3.68 32.77 12.62
C HIS A 193 2.38 33.09 11.91
N MET A 194 1.26 32.73 12.52
CA MET A 194 -0.06 33.07 11.96
C MET A 194 -0.40 34.53 12.25
N LYS A 195 -0.73 35.30 11.19
CA LYS A 195 -1.22 36.65 11.26
C LYS A 195 -2.62 36.72 10.66
N GLY A 196 -3.62 36.56 11.53
CA GLY A 196 -4.97 36.27 11.06
C GLY A 196 -4.98 34.91 10.36
N ASP A 197 -5.50 34.87 9.16
CA ASP A 197 -5.69 33.67 8.37
C ASP A 197 -4.44 33.27 7.54
N PHE A 198 -3.35 34.04 7.64
CA PHE A 198 -2.18 33.87 6.77
C PHE A 198 -0.92 33.53 7.57
N PRO A 199 -0.12 32.52 7.18
CA PRO A 199 1.24 32.36 7.69
C PRO A 199 2.13 33.51 7.21
N GLU A 200 2.82 34.20 8.13
CA GLU A 200 3.80 35.25 7.80
C GLU A 200 5.20 34.78 8.19
N PHE A 201 6.12 34.71 7.23
CA PHE A 201 7.48 34.25 7.47
C PHE A 201 8.31 35.29 8.24
N ASP A 202 9.01 34.81 9.28
CA ASP A 202 9.84 35.65 10.15
C ASP A 202 11.30 35.62 9.74
N ASP A 203 11.87 34.43 9.61
CA ASP A 203 13.29 34.20 9.30
C ASP A 203 13.49 32.99 8.41
N THR A 204 14.56 33.00 7.65
CA THR A 204 14.99 31.89 6.78
C THR A 204 16.44 31.55 7.03
N LYS A 205 16.69 30.34 7.48
CA LYS A 205 18.02 29.81 7.72
C LYS A 205 18.36 28.69 6.75
N ILE A 206 19.40 28.86 5.96
CA ILE A 206 19.90 27.79 5.10
C ILE A 206 20.60 26.74 5.96
N LEU A 207 20.18 25.48 5.84
CA LEU A 207 20.70 24.33 6.55
C LEU A 207 21.72 23.56 5.72
N ASP A 208 21.47 23.39 4.42
CA ASP A 208 22.39 22.82 3.44
C ASP A 208 22.35 23.61 2.12
N LYS A 209 23.52 23.77 1.49
CA LYS A 209 23.71 24.48 0.21
C LYS A 209 24.21 23.55 -0.90
N GLU A 210 24.48 22.31 -0.55
CA GLU A 210 25.12 21.34 -1.41
C GLU A 210 24.09 20.43 -2.08
N GLY A 211 23.30 20.97 -3.03
CA GLY A 211 22.36 20.18 -3.81
C GLY A 211 20.91 20.24 -3.33
N THR A 212 20.07 19.46 -3.95
CA THR A 212 18.63 19.39 -3.73
C THR A 212 18.30 18.36 -2.64
N ALA A 213 17.55 18.77 -1.63
CA ALA A 213 17.07 17.88 -0.58
C ALA A 213 15.73 17.23 -0.98
N LEU A 214 15.64 15.91 -0.78
CA LEU A 214 14.50 15.08 -1.12
C LEU A 214 14.18 14.16 0.05
N TYR A 215 12.94 13.67 0.13
CA TYR A 215 12.49 12.72 1.15
C TYR A 215 12.83 13.16 2.58
N LEU A 216 12.49 14.43 2.89
CA LEU A 216 12.72 15.00 4.21
C LEU A 216 11.95 14.22 5.27
N CYS A 217 12.68 13.74 6.26
CA CYS A 217 12.11 13.14 7.46
C CYS A 217 12.84 13.65 8.71
N MET A 218 12.23 13.52 9.88
CA MET A 218 12.77 14.12 11.09
C MET A 218 12.69 13.16 12.27
N ASP A 219 13.78 13.09 13.04
CA ASP A 219 13.80 12.46 14.36
C ASP A 219 14.45 13.42 15.38
N GLY A 220 13.68 13.76 16.43
CA GLY A 220 14.10 14.74 17.42
C GLY A 220 14.46 16.09 16.80
N ASP A 221 15.71 16.52 16.95
CA ASP A 221 16.26 17.76 16.41
C ASP A 221 16.99 17.58 15.09
N TYR A 222 16.97 16.39 14.50
CA TYR A 222 17.65 16.07 13.25
C TYR A 222 16.68 15.94 12.09
N LEU A 223 17.05 16.60 10.97
CA LEU A 223 16.51 16.35 9.64
C LEU A 223 17.39 15.34 8.93
N TYR A 224 16.76 14.38 8.29
CA TYR A 224 17.37 13.42 7.39
C TYR A 224 16.79 13.64 5.99
N TYR A 225 17.62 13.52 4.95
CA TYR A 225 17.22 13.79 3.58
C TYR A 225 18.17 13.11 2.59
N LEU A 226 17.68 12.87 1.39
CA LEU A 226 18.54 12.55 0.27
C LEU A 226 19.06 13.86 -0.35
N ARG A 227 20.33 13.88 -0.73
CA ARG A 227 20.94 14.96 -1.48
C ARG A 227 21.22 14.50 -2.91
N ASP A 228 20.51 15.10 -3.88
CA ASP A 228 20.64 14.84 -5.33
C ASP A 228 20.52 13.35 -5.74
N TRP A 229 19.82 12.51 -4.96
CA TRP A 229 19.80 11.04 -5.11
C TRP A 229 21.16 10.35 -4.99
N GLU A 230 22.19 11.04 -4.50
CA GLU A 230 23.58 10.55 -4.43
C GLU A 230 24.06 10.32 -2.98
N ALA A 231 23.33 10.81 -1.99
CA ALA A 231 23.71 10.63 -0.59
C ALA A 231 22.55 10.73 0.38
N VAL A 232 22.58 9.90 1.44
CA VAL A 232 21.75 10.10 2.65
C VAL A 232 22.50 11.04 3.58
N CYS A 233 21.86 12.14 3.94
CA CYS A 233 22.43 13.20 4.77
C CYS A 233 21.59 13.43 6.03
N ARG A 234 22.20 14.02 7.05
CA ARG A 234 21.49 14.60 8.18
C ARG A 234 22.06 15.97 8.56
N VAL A 235 21.22 16.80 9.15
CA VAL A 235 21.59 18.08 9.75
C VAL A 235 20.66 18.40 10.92
N LYS A 236 21.15 19.07 11.95
CA LYS A 236 20.25 19.58 12.99
C LYS A 236 19.38 20.70 12.47
N THR A 237 18.21 20.87 13.08
CA THR A 237 17.26 21.98 12.80
C THR A 237 17.90 23.35 12.99
N ASP A 238 18.96 23.43 13.80
CA ASP A 238 19.77 24.65 13.96
C ASP A 238 20.92 24.77 12.94
N GLY A 239 21.00 23.90 11.93
CA GLY A 239 22.02 23.87 10.90
C GLY A 239 23.39 23.37 11.35
N SER A 240 23.54 22.92 12.58
CA SER A 240 24.77 22.31 13.08
C SER A 240 24.82 20.80 12.79
N ASP A 241 25.97 20.17 13.01
CA ASP A 241 26.19 18.72 12.89
C ASP A 241 25.73 18.11 11.54
N ALA A 242 25.95 18.87 10.45
CA ALA A 242 25.70 18.36 9.11
C ALA A 242 26.67 17.19 8.79
N LYS A 243 26.13 16.10 8.26
CA LYS A 243 26.90 14.87 8.00
C LYS A 243 26.29 14.07 6.87
N VAL A 244 27.15 13.51 6.00
CA VAL A 244 26.79 12.45 5.07
C VAL A 244 26.83 11.12 5.83
N LEU A 245 25.74 10.35 5.75
CA LEU A 245 25.57 9.06 6.42
C LEU A 245 25.83 7.89 5.46
N TYR A 246 25.46 8.06 4.19
CA TYR A 246 25.68 7.10 3.11
C TYR A 246 26.04 7.87 1.83
N GLU A 247 27.00 7.38 1.06
CA GLU A 247 27.38 7.90 -0.26
C GLU A 247 27.11 6.82 -1.32
N GLY A 248 26.34 7.16 -2.34
CA GLY A 248 25.92 6.30 -3.43
C GLY A 248 24.53 6.67 -3.90
N MET A 249 24.16 6.22 -5.09
CA MET A 249 22.81 6.42 -5.60
C MET A 249 21.81 5.81 -4.61
N CYS A 250 20.78 6.56 -4.24
CA CYS A 250 19.79 6.16 -3.26
C CYS A 250 18.48 6.91 -3.49
N ASP A 251 17.35 6.24 -3.16
CA ASP A 251 16.00 6.79 -3.30
C ASP A 251 15.11 6.39 -2.10
N TYR A 252 13.92 6.95 -2.00
CA TYR A 252 12.87 6.57 -1.05
C TYR A 252 13.28 6.55 0.43
N LEU A 253 14.02 7.56 0.91
CA LEU A 253 14.44 7.65 2.30
C LEU A 253 13.26 7.82 3.25
N GLN A 254 13.20 6.98 4.29
CA GLN A 254 12.23 7.07 5.37
C GLN A 254 12.83 6.62 6.71
N ILE A 255 12.20 7.05 7.81
CA ILE A 255 12.51 6.58 9.15
C ILE A 255 11.41 5.61 9.60
N HIS A 256 11.80 4.42 10.04
CA HIS A 256 10.90 3.47 10.64
C HIS A 256 11.60 2.77 11.82
N ASP A 257 10.91 2.63 12.96
CA ASP A 257 11.40 2.00 14.19
C ASP A 257 12.87 2.37 14.56
N GLY A 258 13.20 3.69 14.48
CA GLY A 258 14.50 4.23 14.84
C GLY A 258 15.65 3.81 13.91
N ARG A 259 15.36 3.45 12.68
CA ARG A 259 16.32 3.19 11.61
C ARG A 259 16.01 4.01 10.37
N LEU A 260 17.03 4.27 9.56
CA LEU A 260 16.90 4.83 8.23
C LEU A 260 16.71 3.70 7.22
N TYR A 261 15.76 3.84 6.32
CA TYR A 261 15.50 2.93 5.21
C TYR A 261 15.53 3.70 3.91
N PHE A 262 16.12 3.12 2.87
CA PHE A 262 16.20 3.71 1.53
C PHE A 262 16.53 2.62 0.50
N THR A 263 16.38 2.89 -0.79
CA THR A 263 16.92 2.00 -1.82
C THR A 263 18.35 2.41 -2.17
N ASP A 264 19.21 1.43 -2.46
CA ASP A 264 20.59 1.62 -2.91
C ASP A 264 20.70 1.74 -4.45
N GLU A 265 21.91 1.72 -5.00
CA GLU A 265 22.17 1.85 -6.44
C GLU A 265 21.59 0.73 -7.31
N ASP A 266 21.30 -0.42 -6.72
CA ASP A 266 20.65 -1.57 -7.36
C ASP A 266 19.13 -1.61 -7.08
N TYR A 267 18.59 -0.55 -6.47
CA TYR A 267 17.20 -0.45 -5.99
C TYR A 267 16.80 -1.52 -4.97
N HIS A 268 17.77 -2.14 -4.28
CA HIS A 268 17.50 -3.01 -3.15
C HIS A 268 17.11 -2.16 -1.92
N PHE A 269 16.10 -2.58 -1.17
CA PHE A 269 15.72 -1.88 0.04
C PHE A 269 16.67 -2.21 1.17
N VAL A 270 17.35 -1.22 1.67
CA VAL A 270 18.38 -1.35 2.72
C VAL A 270 18.03 -0.51 3.95
N SER A 271 18.63 -0.82 5.08
CA SER A 271 18.49 -0.02 6.30
C SER A 271 19.82 0.20 7.01
N THR A 272 19.95 1.35 7.70
CA THR A 272 21.06 1.64 8.60
C THR A 272 20.54 2.09 9.97
N ASP A 273 21.41 2.17 10.97
CA ASP A 273 21.08 2.95 12.18
C ASP A 273 21.03 4.46 11.85
N MET A 274 20.56 5.26 12.80
CA MET A 274 20.41 6.72 12.63
C MET A 274 21.76 7.47 12.47
N ASP A 275 22.88 6.79 12.60
CA ASP A 275 24.24 7.30 12.34
C ASP A 275 24.83 6.85 10.99
N GLY A 276 24.07 6.10 10.17
CA GLY A 276 24.49 5.56 8.89
C GLY A 276 25.36 4.31 9.00
N LYS A 277 25.28 3.57 10.12
CA LYS A 277 26.03 2.34 10.34
C LYS A 277 25.12 1.13 10.31
N ASP A 278 25.69 -0.08 10.42
CA ASP A 278 24.94 -1.34 10.46
C ASP A 278 24.00 -1.49 9.25
N LEU A 279 24.57 -1.27 8.04
CA LEU A 279 23.86 -1.44 6.76
C LEU A 279 23.38 -2.89 6.63
N LYS A 280 22.10 -3.06 6.32
CA LYS A 280 21.44 -4.36 6.13
C LYS A 280 20.52 -4.29 4.91
N THR A 281 20.54 -5.32 4.10
CA THR A 281 19.53 -5.53 3.06
C THR A 281 18.25 -6.07 3.69
N VAL A 282 17.13 -5.45 3.39
CA VAL A 282 15.79 -5.80 3.85
C VAL A 282 15.04 -6.53 2.74
N VAL A 283 15.10 -6.01 1.51
CA VAL A 283 14.56 -6.64 0.31
C VAL A 283 15.68 -6.71 -0.73
N ASP A 284 16.06 -7.94 -1.13
CA ASP A 284 17.17 -8.24 -2.06
C ASP A 284 16.63 -8.47 -3.47
N LYS A 285 15.92 -7.45 -4.02
CA LYS A 285 15.42 -7.38 -5.38
C LYS A 285 15.12 -5.93 -5.74
N GLU A 286 15.05 -5.62 -7.04
CA GLU A 286 14.77 -4.28 -7.53
C GLU A 286 13.32 -3.88 -7.24
N ILE A 287 13.13 -2.88 -6.36
CA ILE A 287 11.82 -2.38 -5.96
C ILE A 287 11.71 -0.87 -6.07
N TYR A 288 10.47 -0.40 -6.28
CA TYR A 288 10.13 1.02 -6.31
C TYR A 288 9.03 1.34 -5.31
N TYR A 289 8.96 2.59 -4.87
CA TYR A 289 7.96 3.10 -3.94
C TYR A 289 7.84 2.34 -2.61
N PRO A 290 8.94 1.85 -2.00
CA PRO A 290 8.84 1.16 -0.71
C PRO A 290 8.35 2.12 0.38
N TYR A 291 7.30 1.75 1.10
CA TYR A 291 6.77 2.54 2.21
C TYR A 291 6.14 1.66 3.29
N PHE A 292 6.51 1.89 4.56
CA PHE A 292 5.88 1.22 5.70
C PHE A 292 4.48 1.78 5.93
N ILE A 293 3.47 0.90 5.96
CA ILE A 293 2.07 1.28 6.12
C ILE A 293 1.50 0.95 7.50
N CYS A 294 2.02 -0.06 8.17
CA CYS A 294 1.67 -0.41 9.55
C CYS A 294 2.67 -1.40 10.13
N ALA A 295 3.20 -1.14 11.34
CA ALA A 295 4.23 -1.96 11.98
C ALA A 295 5.34 -2.36 10.97
N ASP A 296 5.68 -3.64 10.83
CA ASP A 296 6.68 -4.15 9.89
C ASP A 296 6.13 -4.43 8.48
N TRP A 297 4.89 -4.05 8.19
CA TRP A 297 4.28 -4.20 6.89
C TRP A 297 4.52 -2.98 6.01
N MET A 298 4.99 -3.23 4.81
CA MET A 298 5.27 -2.22 3.80
C MET A 298 4.64 -2.58 2.45
N VAL A 299 4.39 -1.57 1.64
CA VAL A 299 4.04 -1.75 0.23
C VAL A 299 5.24 -1.38 -0.62
N PHE A 300 5.38 -2.02 -1.76
CA PHE A 300 6.33 -1.64 -2.81
C PHE A 300 5.86 -2.13 -4.18
N GLN A 301 6.46 -1.63 -5.24
CA GLN A 301 6.34 -2.16 -6.59
C GLN A 301 7.52 -3.11 -6.85
N ASP A 302 7.23 -4.33 -7.31
CA ASP A 302 8.25 -5.30 -7.71
C ASP A 302 8.54 -5.17 -9.21
N ASN A 303 9.77 -4.79 -9.57
CA ASN A 303 10.16 -4.63 -10.96
C ASN A 303 10.20 -5.96 -11.74
N ASP A 304 10.48 -7.05 -11.05
CA ASP A 304 10.60 -8.38 -11.64
C ASP A 304 9.25 -9.11 -11.78
N ASP A 305 8.19 -8.62 -11.11
CA ASP A 305 6.84 -9.17 -11.19
C ASP A 305 5.87 -8.21 -11.89
N ASP A 306 6.14 -7.96 -13.19
CA ASP A 306 5.33 -7.08 -14.06
C ASP A 306 5.04 -5.68 -13.46
N GLU A 307 5.98 -5.13 -12.66
CA GLU A 307 5.84 -3.85 -11.95
C GLU A 307 4.58 -3.78 -11.06
N SER A 308 4.15 -4.92 -10.51
CA SER A 308 2.98 -5.04 -9.65
C SER A 308 3.25 -4.54 -8.22
N LEU A 309 2.18 -4.14 -7.51
CA LEU A 309 2.29 -3.76 -6.09
C LEU A 309 2.19 -4.97 -5.19
N HIS A 310 3.06 -4.99 -4.20
CA HIS A 310 3.18 -6.03 -3.19
C HIS A 310 3.00 -5.48 -1.78
N LEU A 311 2.41 -6.28 -0.91
CA LEU A 311 2.42 -6.12 0.53
C LEU A 311 3.47 -7.07 1.12
N TYR A 312 4.40 -6.55 1.90
CA TYR A 312 5.57 -7.27 2.37
C TYR A 312 5.81 -7.06 3.87
N HIS A 313 6.18 -8.12 4.57
CA HIS A 313 6.54 -8.04 5.99
C HIS A 313 8.06 -8.01 6.16
N ALA A 314 8.61 -6.87 6.52
CA ALA A 314 10.06 -6.63 6.55
C ALA A 314 10.85 -7.54 7.50
N ALA A 315 10.24 -8.04 8.59
CA ALA A 315 10.91 -8.90 9.55
C ALA A 315 10.91 -10.38 9.16
N THR A 316 9.92 -10.86 8.39
CA THR A 316 9.75 -12.28 8.06
C THR A 316 9.99 -12.60 6.59
N GLY A 317 9.94 -11.61 5.71
CA GLY A 317 10.10 -11.77 4.28
C GLY A 317 8.84 -12.29 3.57
N GLU A 318 7.70 -12.23 4.25
CA GLU A 318 6.43 -12.68 3.70
C GLU A 318 5.84 -11.64 2.77
N GLU A 319 5.27 -12.09 1.67
CA GLU A 319 4.90 -11.25 0.53
C GLU A 319 3.57 -11.69 -0.08
N LEU A 320 2.76 -10.71 -0.49
CA LEU A 320 1.48 -10.90 -1.15
C LEU A 320 1.30 -9.86 -2.25
N ASN A 321 0.89 -10.29 -3.43
CA ASN A 321 0.53 -9.37 -4.51
C ASN A 321 -0.75 -8.61 -4.18
N ILE A 322 -0.67 -7.28 -4.24
CA ILE A 322 -1.83 -6.38 -4.18
C ILE A 322 -2.43 -6.23 -5.57
N THR A 323 -1.57 -6.11 -6.59
CA THR A 323 -1.97 -6.00 -8.00
C THR A 323 -1.24 -7.03 -8.85
N TYR A 324 -1.70 -7.23 -10.08
CA TYR A 324 -1.09 -8.14 -11.06
C TYR A 324 -0.84 -7.43 -12.40
N VAL A 325 -0.70 -6.12 -12.35
CA VAL A 325 -0.48 -5.23 -13.50
C VAL A 325 0.46 -4.12 -13.09
N PRO A 326 1.14 -3.45 -14.04
CA PRO A 326 2.01 -2.32 -13.74
C PRO A 326 1.26 -1.23 -12.96
N SER A 327 1.72 -0.93 -11.76
CA SER A 327 1.04 -0.07 -10.80
C SER A 327 2.03 0.89 -10.13
N TYR A 328 1.71 2.19 -10.10
CA TYR A 328 2.67 3.23 -9.75
C TYR A 328 2.14 4.16 -8.66
N ALA A 329 3.07 4.80 -7.96
CA ALA A 329 2.83 5.85 -6.98
C ALA A 329 1.76 5.48 -5.93
N PRO A 330 1.90 4.38 -5.18
CA PRO A 330 0.91 3.97 -4.19
C PRO A 330 0.80 5.01 -3.07
N VAL A 331 -0.42 5.38 -2.70
CA VAL A 331 -0.70 6.28 -1.55
C VAL A 331 -1.80 5.69 -0.70
N LEU A 332 -1.51 5.46 0.57
CA LEU A 332 -2.49 4.99 1.53
C LEU A 332 -3.32 6.17 2.07
N ASP A 333 -4.64 6.05 2.06
CA ASP A 333 -5.59 6.98 2.67
C ASP A 333 -6.62 6.23 3.50
N GLY A 334 -6.50 6.31 4.81
CA GLY A 334 -7.21 5.43 5.72
C GLY A 334 -6.96 3.97 5.38
N LYS A 335 -8.00 3.21 5.11
CA LYS A 335 -7.87 1.80 4.72
C LYS A 335 -7.67 1.56 3.23
N TYR A 336 -7.67 2.58 2.40
CA TYR A 336 -7.57 2.45 0.95
C TYR A 336 -6.17 2.80 0.46
N LEU A 337 -5.57 1.90 -0.32
CA LEU A 337 -4.36 2.17 -1.08
C LEU A 337 -4.78 2.63 -2.48
N TYR A 338 -4.50 3.88 -2.79
CA TYR A 338 -4.67 4.44 -4.14
C TYR A 338 -3.38 4.25 -4.92
N TYR A 339 -3.49 4.00 -6.20
CA TYR A 339 -2.36 3.84 -7.12
C TYR A 339 -2.82 4.12 -8.54
N THR A 340 -1.89 4.33 -9.46
CA THR A 340 -2.20 4.39 -10.88
C THR A 340 -1.88 3.07 -11.54
N ASP A 341 -2.87 2.48 -12.18
CA ASP A 341 -2.74 1.32 -13.05
C ASP A 341 -2.40 1.79 -14.46
N PHE A 342 -1.37 1.23 -15.07
CA PHE A 342 -0.95 1.57 -16.41
C PHE A 342 -1.13 0.38 -17.36
N ASN A 343 -2.27 0.34 -18.03
CA ASN A 343 -2.60 -0.74 -18.93
C ASN A 343 -2.86 -0.19 -20.36
N ASP A 344 -2.30 -0.86 -21.37
CA ASP A 344 -2.44 -0.51 -22.79
C ASP A 344 -2.10 0.96 -23.13
N GLY A 345 -1.16 1.56 -22.40
CA GLY A 345 -0.75 2.96 -22.61
C GLY A 345 -1.69 4.01 -21.99
N LEU A 346 -2.60 3.59 -21.13
CA LEU A 346 -3.52 4.43 -20.38
C LEU A 346 -3.32 4.24 -18.88
N ALA A 347 -3.28 5.33 -18.14
CA ALA A 347 -3.21 5.34 -16.69
C ALA A 347 -4.60 5.54 -16.08
N TYR A 348 -4.99 4.70 -15.13
CA TYR A 348 -6.22 4.87 -14.36
C TYR A 348 -5.86 5.06 -12.89
N LEU A 349 -6.53 5.99 -12.21
CA LEU A 349 -6.47 6.01 -10.76
C LEU A 349 -7.30 4.85 -10.23
N CYS A 350 -6.69 4.01 -9.43
CA CYS A 350 -7.31 2.84 -8.83
C CYS A 350 -7.17 2.90 -7.31
N ARG A 351 -7.98 2.15 -6.59
CA ARG A 351 -7.81 1.91 -5.16
C ARG A 351 -8.19 0.50 -4.76
N VAL A 352 -7.60 0.05 -3.67
CA VAL A 352 -7.85 -1.25 -3.05
C VAL A 352 -8.05 -1.09 -1.54
N ASP A 353 -8.95 -1.87 -0.94
CA ASP A 353 -9.17 -1.89 0.51
C ASP A 353 -8.10 -2.76 1.18
N MET A 354 -7.19 -2.13 1.91
CA MET A 354 -6.08 -2.78 2.61
C MET A 354 -6.46 -3.36 3.98
N SER A 355 -7.70 -3.21 4.43
CA SER A 355 -8.12 -3.78 5.71
C SER A 355 -8.27 -5.29 5.67
N ASN A 356 -8.36 -5.88 4.49
CA ASN A 356 -8.44 -7.31 4.29
C ASN A 356 -7.66 -7.76 3.04
N PRO A 357 -6.43 -8.25 3.21
CA PRO A 357 -5.55 -8.63 2.10
C PRO A 357 -6.13 -9.73 1.20
N ASP A 358 -6.98 -10.62 1.73
CA ASP A 358 -7.54 -11.72 0.93
C ASP A 358 -8.68 -11.29 0.00
N THR A 359 -9.07 -10.04 0.05
CA THR A 359 -10.13 -9.50 -0.80
C THR A 359 -9.68 -8.23 -1.52
N PHE A 360 -8.43 -8.16 -1.95
CA PHE A 360 -7.94 -7.04 -2.73
C PHE A 360 -8.75 -6.88 -4.02
N ARG A 361 -9.86 -6.16 -3.90
CA ARG A 361 -10.69 -5.77 -5.03
C ARG A 361 -10.40 -4.33 -5.36
N TRP A 362 -9.89 -4.12 -6.54
CA TRP A 362 -9.63 -2.79 -7.04
C TRP A 362 -10.90 -2.14 -7.59
N GLU A 363 -10.96 -0.83 -7.41
CA GLU A 363 -11.94 0.06 -8.05
C GLU A 363 -11.15 1.07 -8.86
N GLY A 364 -11.60 1.43 -10.05
CA GLY A 364 -10.91 2.34 -10.96
C GLY A 364 -11.71 3.59 -11.26
N SER A 365 -11.01 4.65 -11.73
CA SER A 365 -11.62 5.87 -12.25
C SER A 365 -12.41 5.59 -13.54
N GLU A 366 -13.41 6.43 -13.83
CA GLU A 366 -14.29 6.26 -15.00
C GLU A 366 -13.54 6.47 -16.33
N LEU A 367 -12.53 7.32 -16.32
CA LEU A 367 -11.72 7.64 -17.51
C LEU A 367 -10.24 7.59 -17.17
N PRO A 368 -9.38 7.32 -18.18
CA PRO A 368 -7.94 7.31 -17.98
C PRO A 368 -7.39 8.72 -17.71
N LEU A 369 -6.33 8.77 -16.94
CA LEU A 369 -5.52 9.96 -16.70
C LEU A 369 -4.39 10.08 -17.73
N ARG A 370 -3.78 11.24 -17.83
CA ARG A 370 -2.62 11.45 -18.72
C ARG A 370 -1.31 11.04 -18.08
N GLU A 371 -1.22 11.13 -16.78
CA GLU A 371 0.00 10.90 -15.99
C GLU A 371 -0.28 9.98 -14.82
N THR A 372 0.78 9.38 -14.30
CA THR A 372 0.72 8.45 -13.17
C THR A 372 0.82 9.13 -11.81
N SER A 373 1.23 10.41 -11.77
CA SER A 373 1.41 11.14 -10.50
C SER A 373 0.11 11.74 -9.98
N PHE A 374 -0.14 11.59 -8.71
CA PHE A 374 -1.27 12.19 -8.00
C PHE A 374 -0.89 12.47 -6.54
N MET A 375 -1.70 13.26 -5.85
CA MET A 375 -1.65 13.46 -4.40
C MET A 375 -3.04 13.33 -3.80
N ILE A 376 -3.11 12.97 -2.52
CA ILE A 376 -4.35 12.87 -1.76
C ILE A 376 -4.16 13.62 -0.44
N ASP A 377 -5.12 14.46 -0.10
CA ASP A 377 -5.24 15.05 1.24
C ASP A 377 -6.52 14.57 1.94
N GLU A 378 -6.95 15.25 2.99
CA GLU A 378 -8.16 14.87 3.74
C GLU A 378 -9.42 14.94 2.89
N GLU A 379 -9.54 15.89 1.95
CA GLU A 379 -10.76 16.21 1.23
C GLU A 379 -10.69 15.93 -0.26
N TYR A 380 -9.49 16.03 -0.87
CA TYR A 380 -9.31 16.04 -2.33
C TYR A 380 -8.30 15.01 -2.83
N VAL A 381 -8.47 14.64 -4.08
CA VAL A 381 -7.48 13.96 -4.92
C VAL A 381 -7.03 14.95 -5.99
N TYR A 382 -5.71 15.10 -6.13
CA TYR A 382 -5.06 15.97 -7.10
C TYR A 382 -4.30 15.10 -8.11
N THR A 383 -4.35 15.45 -9.37
CA THR A 383 -3.51 14.82 -10.40
C THR A 383 -2.73 15.90 -11.16
N ALA A 384 -1.61 15.54 -11.74
CA ALA A 384 -0.68 16.48 -12.36
C ALA A 384 -1.26 17.40 -13.45
N ASN A 385 -2.45 17.14 -13.95
CA ASN A 385 -3.11 17.92 -14.98
C ASN A 385 -4.63 18.00 -14.82
N THR A 386 -5.13 17.77 -13.61
CA THR A 386 -6.57 17.80 -13.34
C THR A 386 -6.89 18.77 -12.20
N ILE A 387 -8.10 19.33 -12.26
CA ILE A 387 -8.66 20.05 -11.12
C ILE A 387 -8.82 19.08 -9.96
N ALA A 388 -8.54 19.53 -8.74
CA ALA A 388 -8.80 18.78 -7.52
C ALA A 388 -10.25 18.26 -7.50
N VAL A 389 -10.44 17.00 -7.20
CA VAL A 389 -11.76 16.36 -7.08
C VAL A 389 -11.96 15.90 -5.65
N GLU A 390 -13.14 16.18 -5.08
CA GLU A 390 -13.48 15.69 -3.75
C GLU A 390 -13.31 14.16 -3.67
N LYS A 391 -12.70 13.65 -2.60
CA LYS A 391 -12.46 12.21 -2.41
C LYS A 391 -13.73 11.36 -2.55
N ALA A 392 -14.89 11.90 -2.19
CA ALA A 392 -16.16 11.23 -2.37
C ALA A 392 -16.51 10.95 -3.85
N ASP A 393 -15.95 11.73 -4.75
CA ASP A 393 -16.18 11.67 -6.19
C ASP A 393 -14.91 11.25 -6.98
N TRP A 394 -13.93 10.66 -6.34
CA TRP A 394 -12.61 10.33 -6.90
C TRP A 394 -12.68 9.55 -8.23
N GLN A 395 -13.68 8.69 -8.42
CA GLN A 395 -13.86 7.93 -9.66
C GLN A 395 -14.23 8.82 -10.87
N LYS A 396 -14.70 10.06 -10.61
CA LYS A 396 -15.03 11.04 -11.64
C LYS A 396 -13.84 11.88 -12.09
N LEU A 397 -12.63 11.58 -11.61
CA LEU A 397 -11.41 12.15 -12.13
C LEU A 397 -11.35 11.93 -13.64
N THR A 398 -11.32 13.02 -14.37
CA THR A 398 -11.24 13.02 -15.82
C THR A 398 -10.06 13.89 -16.24
N ASP A 399 -9.43 13.51 -17.36
CA ASP A 399 -8.45 14.37 -18.00
C ASP A 399 -9.14 15.68 -18.45
N THR A 400 -9.04 16.72 -17.67
CA THR A 400 -9.50 18.04 -18.04
C THR A 400 -8.43 18.72 -18.89
N LYS A 401 -8.83 19.38 -19.95
CA LYS A 401 -7.90 20.12 -20.85
C LYS A 401 -7.30 21.36 -20.20
N ASP A 402 -7.84 21.78 -19.09
CA ASP A 402 -7.38 22.92 -18.33
C ASP A 402 -6.44 22.39 -17.24
N ALA A 403 -5.15 22.22 -17.59
CA ALA A 403 -4.09 21.93 -16.64
C ALA A 403 -4.17 22.94 -15.48
N THR A 404 -4.12 22.47 -14.25
CA THR A 404 -3.93 23.34 -13.11
C THR A 404 -2.53 23.93 -13.21
N GLU A 405 -2.41 25.24 -13.16
CA GLU A 405 -1.13 25.94 -13.03
C GLU A 405 -0.55 25.76 -11.60
N GLU A 406 -1.13 24.90 -10.80
CA GLU A 406 -0.83 24.68 -9.39
C GLU A 406 -0.77 23.19 -9.07
N MET A 407 0.23 22.77 -8.31
CA MET A 407 0.40 21.41 -7.82
C MET A 407 0.68 21.42 -6.32
N GLU A 408 -0.06 20.62 -5.57
CA GLU A 408 0.26 20.39 -4.16
C GLU A 408 1.53 19.53 -4.05
N MET A 409 2.47 19.97 -3.23
CA MET A 409 3.77 19.31 -3.04
C MET A 409 3.93 18.72 -1.65
N TYR A 410 3.09 19.12 -0.73
CA TYR A 410 3.11 18.67 0.66
C TYR A 410 1.75 18.89 1.31
N ALA A 411 1.30 17.91 2.06
CA ALA A 411 0.13 18.01 2.92
C ALA A 411 0.45 17.51 4.34
N SER A 412 -0.06 18.22 5.33
CA SER A 412 -0.12 17.80 6.72
C SER A 412 -1.50 18.14 7.27
N LYS A 413 -1.75 17.82 8.54
CA LYS A 413 -3.00 18.15 9.20
C LYS A 413 -3.34 19.65 9.15
N ASP A 414 -2.35 20.50 9.32
CA ASP A 414 -2.57 21.95 9.51
C ASP A 414 -2.17 22.78 8.30
N TYR A 415 -1.29 22.27 7.43
CA TYR A 415 -0.69 23.03 6.33
C TYR A 415 -0.54 22.24 5.04
N THR A 416 -0.59 22.95 3.90
CA THR A 416 -0.19 22.44 2.58
C THR A 416 0.84 23.36 1.95
N VAL A 417 1.69 22.82 1.07
CA VAL A 417 2.60 23.58 0.20
C VAL A 417 2.23 23.33 -1.24
N HIS A 418 1.99 24.40 -1.98
CA HIS A 418 1.67 24.36 -3.39
C HIS A 418 2.76 25.02 -4.22
N HIS A 419 3.02 24.46 -5.40
CA HIS A 419 3.81 25.10 -6.45
C HIS A 419 2.88 25.58 -7.55
N GLU A 420 2.99 26.86 -7.90
CA GLU A 420 2.34 27.42 -9.09
C GLU A 420 3.38 27.43 -10.22
N PHE A 421 2.95 27.08 -11.43
CA PHE A 421 3.80 27.02 -12.61
C PHE A 421 3.40 28.10 -13.61
N ASP A 422 4.36 28.59 -14.38
CA ASP A 422 4.12 29.48 -15.50
C ASP A 422 3.79 28.72 -16.79
N ALA A 423 3.53 29.44 -17.88
CA ALA A 423 3.19 28.86 -19.18
C ALA A 423 4.31 28.01 -19.81
N GLU A 424 5.55 28.17 -19.35
CA GLU A 424 6.71 27.40 -19.74
C GLU A 424 6.92 26.15 -18.83
N GLY A 425 6.08 25.95 -17.80
CA GLY A 425 6.17 24.84 -16.84
C GLY A 425 7.24 25.06 -15.76
N MET A 426 7.70 26.31 -15.56
CA MET A 426 8.64 26.65 -14.50
C MET A 426 7.90 27.09 -13.24
N ILE A 427 8.46 26.79 -12.05
CA ILE A 427 7.87 27.22 -10.77
C ILE A 427 7.88 28.75 -10.72
N SER A 428 6.68 29.33 -10.80
CA SER A 428 6.46 30.77 -10.70
C SER A 428 6.30 31.21 -9.25
N ARG A 429 5.75 30.35 -8.41
CA ARG A 429 5.45 30.66 -7.00
C ARG A 429 5.38 29.40 -6.15
N LYS A 430 5.83 29.50 -4.89
CA LYS A 430 5.66 28.52 -3.82
C LYS A 430 4.80 29.13 -2.74
N VAL A 431 3.78 28.42 -2.24
CA VAL A 431 2.80 28.95 -1.29
C VAL A 431 2.65 27.97 -0.13
N LEU A 432 2.83 28.47 1.10
CA LEU A 432 2.41 27.79 2.32
C LEU A 432 0.98 28.23 2.67
N MET A 433 0.08 27.28 2.79
CA MET A 433 -1.33 27.53 3.12
C MET A 433 -1.70 26.91 4.47
N SER A 434 -2.51 27.62 5.25
CA SER A 434 -3.16 27.07 6.44
C SER A 434 -4.48 26.41 6.05
N LYS A 435 -4.67 25.15 6.38
CA LYS A 435 -5.95 24.43 6.13
C LYS A 435 -7.09 24.98 6.96
N ALA A 436 -6.84 25.36 8.23
CA ALA A 436 -7.87 25.84 9.13
C ALA A 436 -8.50 27.17 8.67
N GLU A 437 -7.69 28.06 8.09
CA GLU A 437 -8.07 29.44 7.80
C GLU A 437 -8.15 29.73 6.29
N GLY A 438 -7.64 28.83 5.44
CA GLY A 438 -7.67 28.96 3.99
C GLY A 438 -6.78 30.07 3.43
N GLY A 439 -5.93 30.66 4.25
CA GLY A 439 -5.00 31.70 3.85
C GLY A 439 -3.62 31.17 3.51
N GLY A 440 -3.00 31.70 2.44
CA GLY A 440 -1.68 31.27 1.98
C GLY A 440 -0.70 32.42 1.78
N THR A 441 0.59 32.15 2.00
CA THR A 441 1.67 33.14 1.82
C THR A 441 2.80 32.53 1.00
N SER A 442 3.23 33.27 -0.03
CA SER A 442 4.34 32.87 -0.87
C SER A 442 5.69 33.00 -0.16
N PHE A 443 6.57 32.06 -0.44
CA PHE A 443 7.96 32.06 0.01
C PHE A 443 8.92 31.83 -1.16
N LYS A 444 10.21 32.18 -0.96
CA LYS A 444 11.24 32.08 -1.98
C LYS A 444 12.35 31.11 -1.57
#